data_2ac0c6b4ebcfd6adf01e7496e9e68e81
#
_entry.id   2ac0c6b4ebcfd6adf01e7496e9e68e81
#
_cell.length_a   1.000
_cell.length_b   1.000
_cell.length_c   1.000
_cell.angle_alpha   90.00
_cell.angle_beta   90.00
_cell.angle_gamma   90.00
#
_symmetry.space_group_name_H-M   'P 1'
#
loop_
_entity.id
_entity.type
_entity.pdbx_description
1 polymer ?
#
loop_
_entity_poly.entity_id
_entity_poly.type
_entity_poly.pdbx_seq_one_letter_code
_entity_poly.pdbx_strand_id
1 'polypeptide(L)'
;MRRKFWGAPAAAAAAAIALLSGGCAGQHVSAPQVEKHDLTVAAVPVADSAALYIAAQRGFFRAEGLNVKIVPAVSGATAIAGQLSGKYDVVLGNYVSYILADARGGRFRILAPGSAEGPDDSVLLVPPRSRVQSVADLKGKTIGVNALGNIGTLLITSVLAGNAMGVTGDHIHFKAVPFPEMTHALLTGQIDAAWMVEPFVTYAEMTGAQPLADTDQGTTQNLPIAGYMVTQSWEQKYPGTAAAFRRALREGQAIAATNDPAVYRGLEAFARIPASVADLTALPSYPLTSDPRSLQRVADLMLLYNMVNHSFGVGQMLR
;
A
#
# COMPACT_ATOMS: atom_id res chain seq x y z
N MET A 1 -80.72 -0.42 -68.99
CA MET A 1 -79.76 -0.32 -70.10
C MET A 1 -78.37 -0.67 -69.60
N ARG A 2 -77.91 -1.77 -69.98
CA ARG A 2 -76.58 -2.18 -70.51
C ARG A 2 -75.43 -1.24 -70.27
N ARG A 3 -74.34 -1.71 -69.63
CA ARG A 3 -73.14 -2.19 -70.31
C ARG A 3 -72.13 -2.84 -69.34
N LYS A 4 -71.71 -4.01 -69.72
CA LYS A 4 -70.57 -4.76 -69.23
C LYS A 4 -69.27 -4.03 -69.65
N PHE A 5 -68.23 -4.05 -68.81
CA PHE A 5 -66.87 -4.07 -69.34
C PHE A 5 -66.01 -4.96 -68.46
N TRP A 6 -65.21 -5.72 -69.08
CA TRP A 6 -64.19 -6.64 -68.66
C TRP A 6 -62.98 -5.88 -68.17
N GLY A 7 -62.21 -6.45 -67.27
CA GLY A 7 -60.86 -5.95 -66.92
C GLY A 7 -60.09 -7.01 -66.15
N ALA A 8 -58.97 -7.46 -66.68
CA ALA A 8 -58.14 -8.59 -66.41
C ALA A 8 -57.47 -8.57 -64.99
N PRO A 9 -56.89 -9.70 -64.53
CA PRO A 9 -56.26 -9.81 -63.22
C PRO A 9 -54.84 -9.25 -63.22
N ALA A 10 -54.54 -8.38 -62.28
CA ALA A 10 -53.21 -7.92 -62.00
C ALA A 10 -52.50 -8.88 -61.05
N ALA A 11 -51.43 -9.48 -61.48
CA ALA A 11 -50.55 -10.32 -60.71
C ALA A 11 -49.85 -9.47 -59.58
N ALA A 12 -50.11 -9.87 -58.35
CA ALA A 12 -49.38 -9.27 -57.18
C ALA A 12 -48.02 -9.93 -57.07
N ALA A 13 -46.96 -9.17 -57.37
CA ALA A 13 -45.60 -9.54 -57.06
C ALA A 13 -45.34 -9.27 -55.57
N ALA A 14 -45.21 -10.30 -54.76
CA ALA A 14 -44.78 -10.21 -53.41
C ALA A 14 -43.26 -9.99 -53.37
N ALA A 15 -42.83 -8.78 -53.09
CA ALA A 15 -41.43 -8.46 -52.82
C ALA A 15 -41.13 -8.92 -51.35
N ALA A 16 -40.37 -9.99 -51.23
CA ALA A 16 -39.80 -10.40 -49.94
C ALA A 16 -38.69 -9.45 -49.53
N ILE A 17 -38.94 -8.54 -48.57
CA ILE A 17 -37.93 -7.73 -47.91
C ILE A 17 -37.27 -8.64 -46.88
N ALA A 18 -36.10 -9.18 -47.20
CA ALA A 18 -35.21 -9.82 -46.25
C ALA A 18 -34.60 -8.74 -45.33
N LEU A 19 -35.15 -8.59 -44.11
CA LEU A 19 -34.54 -7.82 -43.04
C LEU A 19 -33.26 -8.53 -42.61
N LEU A 20 -32.14 -8.05 -43.14
CA LEU A 20 -30.81 -8.31 -42.58
C LEU A 20 -30.70 -7.63 -41.20
N SER A 21 -31.23 -8.29 -40.16
CA SER A 21 -30.89 -7.98 -38.78
C SER A 21 -29.44 -8.40 -38.55
N GLY A 22 -28.51 -7.52 -38.93
CA GLY A 22 -27.14 -7.59 -38.51
C GLY A 22 -27.08 -7.46 -36.99
N GLY A 23 -27.12 -8.60 -36.29
CA GLY A 23 -26.87 -8.66 -34.87
C GLY A 23 -25.44 -8.16 -34.63
N CYS A 24 -25.30 -6.94 -34.11
CA CYS A 24 -24.09 -6.55 -33.38
C CYS A 24 -23.99 -7.52 -32.20
N ALA A 25 -23.31 -8.64 -32.38
CA ALA A 25 -22.82 -9.45 -31.29
C ALA A 25 -21.78 -8.59 -30.57
N GLY A 26 -22.25 -7.77 -29.64
CA GLY A 26 -21.37 -7.16 -28.65
C GLY A 26 -20.59 -8.30 -28.03
N GLN A 27 -19.30 -8.33 -28.26
CA GLN A 27 -18.41 -9.21 -27.52
C GLN A 27 -18.54 -8.77 -26.05
N HIS A 28 -19.40 -9.45 -25.31
CA HIS A 28 -19.34 -9.44 -23.86
C HIS A 28 -17.97 -10.01 -23.50
N VAL A 29 -16.98 -9.12 -23.31
CA VAL A 29 -15.74 -9.48 -22.65
C VAL A 29 -16.18 -9.86 -21.23
N SER A 30 -16.44 -11.14 -21.01
CA SER A 30 -16.73 -11.66 -19.67
C SER A 30 -15.57 -11.23 -18.77
N ALA A 31 -15.89 -10.64 -17.62
CA ALA A 31 -14.85 -10.37 -16.63
C ALA A 31 -14.04 -11.65 -16.39
N PRO A 32 -12.71 -11.57 -16.25
CA PRO A 32 -11.90 -12.75 -16.03
C PRO A 32 -12.45 -13.53 -14.84
N GLN A 33 -12.63 -14.83 -15.02
CA GLN A 33 -13.15 -15.70 -13.97
C GLN A 33 -12.19 -15.69 -12.79
N VAL A 34 -12.72 -15.59 -11.56
CA VAL A 34 -11.93 -15.72 -10.32
C VAL A 34 -11.50 -17.18 -10.16
N GLU A 35 -10.21 -17.45 -10.16
CA GLU A 35 -9.65 -18.81 -10.05
C GLU A 35 -9.46 -19.23 -8.60
N LYS A 36 -9.18 -18.27 -7.70
CA LYS A 36 -9.00 -18.50 -6.26
C LYS A 36 -9.85 -17.51 -5.47
N HIS A 37 -10.86 -18.01 -4.77
CA HIS A 37 -11.80 -17.20 -4.00
C HIS A 37 -11.30 -16.86 -2.60
N ASP A 38 -10.66 -17.80 -1.91
CA ASP A 38 -10.19 -17.63 -0.54
C ASP A 38 -8.76 -17.07 -0.54
N LEU A 39 -8.59 -15.85 -0.03
CA LEU A 39 -7.30 -15.17 0.02
C LEU A 39 -6.89 -14.88 1.45
N THR A 40 -5.63 -15.14 1.76
CA THR A 40 -4.99 -14.67 2.99
C THR A 40 -4.12 -13.46 2.67
N VAL A 41 -4.48 -12.30 3.23
CA VAL A 41 -3.79 -11.03 3.04
C VAL A 41 -3.09 -10.63 4.32
N ALA A 42 -1.76 -10.48 4.28
CA ALA A 42 -1.01 -9.99 5.45
C ALA A 42 -0.78 -8.48 5.36
N ALA A 43 -0.99 -7.77 6.47
CA ALA A 43 -0.74 -6.34 6.59
C ALA A 43 -0.33 -5.99 8.03
N VAL A 44 0.56 -5.00 8.18
CA VAL A 44 0.81 -4.39 9.49
C VAL A 44 -0.40 -3.52 9.83
N PRO A 45 -0.95 -3.58 11.07
CA PRO A 45 -2.14 -2.81 11.44
C PRO A 45 -1.77 -1.34 11.76
N VAL A 46 -1.47 -0.57 10.73
CA VAL A 46 -1.10 0.85 10.74
C VAL A 46 -1.99 1.63 9.76
N ALA A 47 -1.93 2.95 9.76
CA ALA A 47 -2.76 3.80 8.91
C ALA A 47 -2.65 3.44 7.42
N ASP A 48 -1.47 3.05 6.94
CA ASP A 48 -1.23 2.55 5.57
C ASP A 48 -2.20 1.44 5.11
N SER A 49 -2.68 0.64 6.04
CA SER A 49 -3.54 -0.51 5.73
C SER A 49 -5.04 -0.19 5.70
N ALA A 50 -5.43 1.07 5.98
CA ALA A 50 -6.84 1.45 6.11
C ALA A 50 -7.70 1.06 4.90
N ALA A 51 -7.21 1.30 3.69
CA ALA A 51 -7.96 0.97 2.47
C ALA A 51 -8.33 -0.52 2.36
N LEU A 52 -7.43 -1.42 2.81
CA LEU A 52 -7.67 -2.87 2.84
C LEU A 52 -8.83 -3.21 3.78
N TYR A 53 -8.80 -2.65 4.99
CA TYR A 53 -9.85 -2.89 5.99
C TYR A 53 -11.19 -2.27 5.58
N ILE A 54 -11.17 -1.06 4.99
CA ILE A 54 -12.37 -0.42 4.43
C ILE A 54 -12.97 -1.30 3.33
N ALA A 55 -12.16 -1.80 2.39
CA ALA A 55 -12.63 -2.69 1.32
C ALA A 55 -13.26 -3.98 1.87
N ALA A 56 -12.66 -4.56 2.91
CA ALA A 56 -13.19 -5.75 3.56
C ALA A 56 -14.51 -5.47 4.30
N GLN A 57 -14.57 -4.41 5.12
CA GLN A 57 -15.75 -4.03 5.88
C GLN A 57 -16.93 -3.63 5.00
N ARG A 58 -16.67 -2.90 3.90
CA ARG A 58 -17.69 -2.50 2.92
C ARG A 58 -18.16 -3.65 2.03
N GLY A 59 -17.51 -4.81 2.10
CA GLY A 59 -17.87 -5.98 1.31
C GLY A 59 -17.43 -5.92 -0.15
N PHE A 60 -16.52 -5.01 -0.53
CA PHE A 60 -16.06 -4.86 -1.91
C PHE A 60 -15.36 -6.13 -2.41
N PHE A 61 -14.58 -6.81 -1.56
CA PHE A 61 -14.00 -8.10 -1.92
C PHE A 61 -15.08 -9.17 -2.20
N ARG A 62 -16.13 -9.23 -1.36
CA ARG A 62 -17.23 -10.18 -1.57
C ARG A 62 -18.01 -9.89 -2.85
N ALA A 63 -18.20 -8.62 -3.19
CA ALA A 63 -18.84 -8.22 -4.43
C ALA A 63 -18.07 -8.69 -5.68
N GLU A 64 -16.75 -8.83 -5.56
CA GLU A 64 -15.86 -9.37 -6.59
C GLU A 64 -15.65 -10.90 -6.47
N GLY A 65 -16.42 -11.59 -5.63
CA GLY A 65 -16.35 -13.04 -5.44
C GLY A 65 -15.15 -13.51 -4.60
N LEU A 66 -14.56 -12.64 -3.77
CA LEU A 66 -13.40 -12.94 -2.95
C LEU A 66 -13.74 -13.01 -1.46
N ASN A 67 -13.25 -14.04 -0.79
CA ASN A 67 -13.24 -14.18 0.66
C ASN A 67 -11.86 -13.80 1.19
N VAL A 68 -11.70 -12.58 1.65
CA VAL A 68 -10.41 -12.06 2.13
C VAL A 68 -10.29 -12.20 3.63
N LYS A 69 -9.29 -12.99 4.08
CA LYS A 69 -8.87 -13.07 5.47
C LYS A 69 -7.64 -12.19 5.67
N ILE A 70 -7.80 -11.09 6.41
CA ILE A 70 -6.69 -10.22 6.78
C ILE A 70 -5.99 -10.80 8.01
N VAL A 71 -4.66 -10.90 7.95
CA VAL A 71 -3.81 -11.41 9.03
C VAL A 71 -2.81 -10.32 9.41
N PRO A 72 -2.74 -9.94 10.70
CA PRO A 72 -1.76 -8.96 11.15
C PRO A 72 -0.33 -9.50 10.99
N ALA A 73 0.55 -8.68 10.42
CA ALA A 73 1.98 -8.93 10.32
C ALA A 73 2.75 -8.04 11.29
N VAL A 74 3.85 -8.56 11.83
CA VAL A 74 4.73 -7.80 12.73
C VAL A 74 5.61 -6.83 11.95
N SER A 75 6.07 -7.26 10.76
CA SER A 75 6.91 -6.46 9.87
C SER A 75 6.81 -6.92 8.43
N GLY A 76 7.24 -6.08 7.49
CA GLY A 76 7.33 -6.44 6.07
C GLY A 76 8.23 -7.65 5.82
N ALA A 77 9.36 -7.77 6.51
CA ALA A 77 10.30 -8.89 6.32
C ALA A 77 9.66 -10.24 6.69
N THR A 78 8.95 -10.31 7.83
CA THR A 78 8.24 -11.54 8.23
C THR A 78 7.07 -11.87 7.30
N ALA A 79 6.38 -10.84 6.79
CA ALA A 79 5.29 -11.02 5.84
C ALA A 79 5.81 -11.55 4.48
N ILE A 80 6.93 -11.03 3.97
CA ILE A 80 7.57 -11.51 2.73
C ILE A 80 7.98 -12.99 2.86
N ALA A 81 8.59 -13.39 3.98
CA ALA A 81 8.94 -14.78 4.21
C ALA A 81 7.70 -15.70 4.20
N GLY A 82 6.60 -15.25 4.83
CA GLY A 82 5.32 -15.95 4.79
C GLY A 82 4.73 -16.03 3.37
N GLN A 83 4.89 -15.00 2.55
CA GLN A 83 4.43 -14.99 1.17
C GLN A 83 5.24 -15.97 0.30
N LEU A 84 6.56 -15.97 0.42
CA LEU A 84 7.44 -16.89 -0.31
C LEU A 84 7.18 -18.36 0.05
N SER A 85 6.78 -18.64 1.29
CA SER A 85 6.38 -19.98 1.73
C SER A 85 4.94 -20.36 1.35
N GLY A 86 4.18 -19.46 0.71
CA GLY A 86 2.78 -19.69 0.32
C GLY A 86 1.76 -19.53 1.46
N LYS A 87 2.18 -19.03 2.62
CA LYS A 87 1.28 -18.76 3.75
C LYS A 87 0.34 -17.58 3.48
N TYR A 88 0.79 -16.59 2.70
CA TYR A 88 0.04 -15.40 2.34
C TYR A 88 -0.06 -15.27 0.81
N ASP A 89 -1.23 -14.95 0.32
CA ASP A 89 -1.47 -14.70 -1.10
C ASP A 89 -1.03 -13.29 -1.50
N VAL A 90 -1.48 -12.31 -0.76
CA VAL A 90 -1.17 -10.89 -0.95
C VAL A 90 -0.56 -10.35 0.34
N VAL A 91 0.40 -9.45 0.21
CA VAL A 91 0.99 -8.74 1.36
C VAL A 91 0.97 -7.25 1.08
N LEU A 92 0.41 -6.46 2.00
CA LEU A 92 0.71 -5.04 2.07
C LEU A 92 2.07 -4.87 2.75
N GLY A 93 3.07 -4.40 1.99
CA GLY A 93 4.42 -4.25 2.50
C GLY A 93 5.14 -3.07 1.86
N ASN A 94 6.15 -2.56 2.56
CA ASN A 94 6.90 -1.41 2.07
C ASN A 94 7.79 -1.77 0.87
N TYR A 95 7.92 -0.82 -0.06
CA TYR A 95 8.65 -1.02 -1.31
C TYR A 95 10.13 -1.32 -1.09
N VAL A 96 10.78 -0.74 -0.07
CA VAL A 96 12.20 -1.01 0.25
C VAL A 96 12.43 -2.49 0.52
N SER A 97 11.63 -3.09 1.41
CA SER A 97 11.74 -4.51 1.73
C SER A 97 11.51 -5.41 0.50
N TYR A 98 10.57 -5.04 -0.37
CA TYR A 98 10.27 -5.80 -1.58
C TYR A 98 11.33 -5.65 -2.67
N ILE A 99 11.89 -4.45 -2.86
CA ILE A 99 13.01 -4.21 -3.77
C ILE A 99 14.22 -5.03 -3.31
N LEU A 100 14.54 -5.06 -2.02
CA LEU A 100 15.61 -5.89 -1.46
C LEU A 100 15.35 -7.38 -1.66
N ALA A 101 14.11 -7.83 -1.49
CA ALA A 101 13.75 -9.23 -1.69
C ALA A 101 13.78 -9.62 -3.19
N ASP A 102 13.32 -8.73 -4.07
CA ASP A 102 13.35 -8.95 -5.52
C ASP A 102 14.78 -8.95 -6.08
N ALA A 103 15.65 -8.07 -5.59
CA ALA A 103 17.08 -8.06 -5.92
C ALA A 103 17.80 -9.35 -5.50
N ARG A 104 17.23 -10.11 -4.56
CA ARG A 104 17.70 -11.45 -4.14
C ARG A 104 16.99 -12.59 -4.87
N GLY A 105 16.22 -12.31 -5.92
CA GLY A 105 15.53 -13.30 -6.75
C GLY A 105 14.09 -13.59 -6.34
N GLY A 106 13.45 -12.76 -5.53
CA GLY A 106 12.11 -12.97 -5.01
C GLY A 106 10.97 -12.92 -6.05
N ARG A 107 11.17 -12.23 -7.18
CA ARG A 107 10.22 -12.08 -8.29
C ARG A 107 8.83 -11.70 -7.85
N PHE A 108 8.69 -10.47 -7.39
CA PHE A 108 7.41 -9.91 -6.93
C PHE A 108 6.75 -9.04 -8.00
N ARG A 109 5.43 -8.84 -7.85
CA ARG A 109 4.60 -7.92 -8.63
C ARG A 109 3.85 -6.98 -7.70
N ILE A 110 3.81 -5.71 -8.07
CA ILE A 110 2.97 -4.71 -7.42
C ILE A 110 1.55 -4.87 -7.97
N LEU A 111 0.68 -5.42 -7.16
CA LEU A 111 -0.71 -5.66 -7.54
C LEU A 111 -1.51 -4.35 -7.52
N ALA A 112 -1.28 -3.51 -6.50
CA ALA A 112 -1.91 -2.20 -6.36
C ALA A 112 -1.06 -1.29 -5.45
N PRO A 113 -1.19 0.05 -5.55
CA PRO A 113 -0.59 0.95 -4.58
C PRO A 113 -1.23 0.77 -3.19
N GLY A 114 -0.49 1.08 -2.14
CA GLY A 114 -0.97 1.14 -0.77
C GLY A 114 -0.99 2.58 -0.28
N SER A 115 0.15 3.07 0.19
CA SER A 115 0.32 4.40 0.78
C SER A 115 1.55 5.11 0.24
N ALA A 116 1.55 6.43 0.41
CA ALA A 116 2.71 7.28 0.26
C ALA A 116 2.79 8.22 1.47
N GLU A 117 4.01 8.70 1.78
CA GLU A 117 4.24 9.67 2.85
C GLU A 117 3.23 10.82 2.77
N GLY A 118 2.80 11.26 3.92
CA GLY A 118 2.03 12.46 4.16
C GLY A 118 2.61 13.23 5.35
N PRO A 119 2.26 14.51 5.53
CA PRO A 119 2.77 15.29 6.65
C PRO A 119 2.43 14.63 7.99
N ASP A 120 3.41 14.48 8.87
CA ASP A 120 3.30 13.97 10.24
C ASP A 120 2.76 12.53 10.38
N ASP A 121 2.60 11.77 9.28
CA ASP A 121 2.14 10.37 9.35
C ASP A 121 3.24 9.40 9.75
N SER A 122 4.50 9.81 9.59
CA SER A 122 5.68 9.03 9.95
C SER A 122 6.78 9.96 10.49
N VAL A 123 7.12 9.78 11.77
CA VAL A 123 7.89 10.75 12.55
C VAL A 123 9.00 10.08 13.34
N LEU A 124 10.15 10.75 13.43
CA LEU A 124 11.21 10.44 14.37
C LEU A 124 10.91 11.14 15.71
N LEU A 125 10.68 10.35 16.73
CA LEU A 125 10.32 10.81 18.07
C LEU A 125 11.46 10.62 19.06
N VAL A 126 11.50 11.48 20.08
CA VAL A 126 12.41 11.37 21.24
C VAL A 126 11.61 11.31 22.54
N PRO A 127 12.15 10.75 23.64
CA PRO A 127 11.43 10.70 24.92
C PRO A 127 11.24 12.09 25.52
N PRO A 128 10.26 12.28 26.43
CA PRO A 128 10.06 13.54 27.11
C PRO A 128 11.35 13.97 27.84
N ARG A 129 11.68 15.26 27.76
CA ARG A 129 12.90 15.85 28.34
C ARG A 129 14.20 15.24 27.79
N SER A 130 14.17 14.73 26.56
CA SER A 130 15.37 14.24 25.88
C SER A 130 16.46 15.31 25.81
N ARG A 131 17.72 14.88 25.87
CA ARG A 131 18.87 15.74 25.54
C ARG A 131 19.08 15.88 24.03
N VAL A 132 18.44 15.01 23.24
CA VAL A 132 18.40 15.11 21.77
C VAL A 132 17.37 16.16 21.42
N GLN A 133 17.80 17.33 20.95
CA GLN A 133 16.94 18.47 20.60
C GLN A 133 16.99 18.77 19.09
N SER A 134 17.95 18.16 18.39
CA SER A 134 18.14 18.30 16.94
C SER A 134 18.57 16.98 16.34
N VAL A 135 18.45 16.86 15.01
CA VAL A 135 18.92 15.68 14.27
C VAL A 135 20.43 15.46 14.47
N ALA A 136 21.21 16.53 14.63
CA ALA A 136 22.67 16.45 14.86
C ALA A 136 23.01 15.76 16.20
N ASP A 137 22.14 15.83 17.20
CA ASP A 137 22.37 15.20 18.52
C ASP A 137 22.16 13.67 18.47
N LEU A 138 21.70 13.13 17.34
CA LEU A 138 21.54 11.68 17.14
C LEU A 138 22.89 10.94 16.97
N LYS A 139 24.00 11.65 16.82
CA LYS A 139 25.31 11.03 16.71
C LYS A 139 25.60 10.11 17.91
N GLY A 140 25.96 8.86 17.64
CA GLY A 140 26.21 7.83 18.64
C GLY A 140 24.96 7.29 19.34
N LYS A 141 23.75 7.61 18.84
CA LYS A 141 22.48 7.22 19.44
C LYS A 141 21.91 5.95 18.82
N THR A 142 21.02 5.30 19.56
CA THR A 142 20.28 4.13 19.11
C THR A 142 18.87 4.57 18.68
N ILE A 143 18.54 4.33 17.40
CA ILE A 143 17.23 4.63 16.83
C ILE A 143 16.45 3.33 16.65
N GLY A 144 15.26 3.26 17.25
CA GLY A 144 14.30 2.17 17.03
C GLY A 144 13.65 2.29 15.67
N VAL A 145 13.57 1.17 14.94
CA VAL A 145 12.82 0.99 13.69
C VAL A 145 12.07 -0.34 13.76
N ASN A 146 10.94 -0.49 13.07
CA ASN A 146 10.17 -1.74 13.15
C ASN A 146 10.84 -2.96 12.52
N ALA A 147 11.80 -2.75 11.63
CA ALA A 147 12.68 -3.77 11.07
C ALA A 147 13.96 -3.12 10.52
N LEU A 148 15.09 -3.82 10.58
CA LEU A 148 16.35 -3.32 10.03
C LEU A 148 16.35 -3.36 8.50
N GLY A 149 16.97 -2.35 7.87
CA GLY A 149 17.13 -2.28 6.42
C GLY A 149 15.81 -2.18 5.66
N ASN A 150 14.81 -1.52 6.24
CA ASN A 150 13.49 -1.31 5.64
C ASN A 150 13.24 0.18 5.34
N ILE A 151 11.99 0.54 5.08
CA ILE A 151 11.58 1.91 4.78
C ILE A 151 11.96 2.89 5.90
N GLY A 152 11.78 2.53 7.18
CA GLY A 152 12.17 3.38 8.31
C GLY A 152 13.67 3.69 8.32
N THR A 153 14.52 2.71 7.98
CA THR A 153 15.95 2.94 7.84
C THR A 153 16.24 3.92 6.71
N LEU A 154 15.56 3.81 5.56
CA LEU A 154 15.72 4.71 4.42
C LEU A 154 15.30 6.14 4.78
N LEU A 155 14.13 6.30 5.36
CA LEU A 155 13.58 7.60 5.73
C LEU A 155 14.48 8.33 6.75
N ILE A 156 14.90 7.63 7.80
CA ILE A 156 15.82 8.21 8.78
C ILE A 156 17.15 8.57 8.14
N THR A 157 17.72 7.72 7.27
CA THR A 157 18.96 8.04 6.56
C THR A 157 18.79 9.30 5.70
N SER A 158 17.62 9.50 5.08
CA SER A 158 17.29 10.73 4.34
C SER A 158 17.28 11.96 5.25
N VAL A 159 16.62 11.86 6.41
CA VAL A 159 16.60 12.95 7.42
C VAL A 159 18.02 13.31 7.86
N LEU A 160 18.86 12.32 8.17
CA LEU A 160 20.26 12.52 8.57
C LEU A 160 21.06 13.24 7.45
N ALA A 161 20.94 12.75 6.22
CA ALA A 161 21.63 13.34 5.06
C ALA A 161 21.18 14.78 4.81
N GLY A 162 19.88 15.08 4.93
CA GLY A 162 19.31 16.42 4.80
C GLY A 162 19.80 17.40 5.88
N ASN A 163 20.28 16.89 7.03
CA ASN A 163 20.84 17.68 8.12
C ASN A 163 22.39 17.65 8.14
N ALA A 164 23.02 17.45 6.98
CA ALA A 164 24.47 17.41 6.81
C ALA A 164 25.20 16.32 7.64
N MET A 165 24.48 15.33 8.12
CA MET A 165 25.06 14.11 8.68
C MET A 165 25.36 13.13 7.54
N GLY A 166 26.50 12.47 7.58
CA GLY A 166 26.90 11.54 6.52
C GLY A 166 25.87 10.40 6.32
N VAL A 167 25.77 9.89 5.08
CA VAL A 167 24.89 8.78 4.71
C VAL A 167 25.11 7.52 5.56
N THR A 168 26.30 7.32 6.07
CA THR A 168 26.66 6.26 7.01
C THR A 168 26.33 6.61 8.46
N GLY A 169 25.66 7.76 8.66
CA GLY A 169 25.24 8.29 9.94
C GLY A 169 26.28 8.05 11.03
N ASP A 170 27.24 8.92 11.17
CA ASP A 170 28.35 8.80 12.12
C ASP A 170 27.98 8.08 13.42
N HIS A 171 28.12 6.74 13.42
CA HIS A 171 27.85 5.89 14.58
C HIS A 171 26.39 5.80 15.07
N ILE A 172 25.38 6.00 14.20
CA ILE A 172 23.99 5.73 14.55
C ILE A 172 23.74 4.20 14.54
N HIS A 173 23.09 3.72 15.59
CA HIS A 173 22.76 2.32 15.76
C HIS A 173 21.25 2.10 15.53
N PHE A 174 20.85 1.37 14.50
CA PHE A 174 19.47 0.96 14.34
C PHE A 174 19.17 -0.29 15.16
N LYS A 175 18.05 -0.27 15.89
CA LYS A 175 17.55 -1.40 16.67
C LYS A 175 16.14 -1.77 16.19
N ALA A 176 15.92 -3.05 15.85
CA ALA A 176 14.58 -3.53 15.52
C ALA A 176 13.72 -3.63 16.78
N VAL A 177 12.58 -2.94 16.79
CA VAL A 177 11.58 -2.95 17.85
C VAL A 177 10.19 -2.94 17.19
N PRO A 178 9.29 -3.91 17.45
CA PRO A 178 7.93 -3.87 16.92
C PRO A 178 7.18 -2.60 17.34
N PHE A 179 6.35 -2.04 16.46
CA PHE A 179 5.61 -0.81 16.75
C PHE A 179 4.84 -0.83 18.09
N PRO A 180 4.13 -1.90 18.48
CA PRO A 180 3.43 -1.94 19.77
C PRO A 180 4.36 -1.82 20.99
N GLU A 181 5.64 -2.16 20.84
CA GLU A 181 6.65 -2.11 21.92
C GLU A 181 7.49 -0.82 21.86
N MET A 182 7.41 -0.08 20.74
CA MET A 182 8.32 1.02 20.42
C MET A 182 8.22 2.17 21.42
N THR A 183 7.00 2.59 21.77
CA THR A 183 6.77 3.65 22.75
C THR A 183 7.34 3.28 24.14
N HIS A 184 7.14 2.03 24.57
CA HIS A 184 7.71 1.56 25.84
C HIS A 184 9.26 1.56 25.79
N ALA A 185 9.85 1.07 24.70
CA ALA A 185 11.29 1.05 24.51
C ALA A 185 11.89 2.48 24.55
N LEU A 186 11.20 3.45 23.93
CA LEU A 186 11.58 4.85 23.95
C LEU A 186 11.50 5.45 25.35
N LEU A 187 10.39 5.30 26.04
CA LEU A 187 10.16 5.90 27.37
C LEU A 187 11.05 5.29 28.46
N THR A 188 11.47 4.05 28.30
CA THR A 188 12.37 3.35 29.26
C THR A 188 13.84 3.49 28.93
N GLY A 189 14.20 4.24 27.86
CA GLY A 189 15.60 4.50 27.47
C GLY A 189 16.30 3.29 26.86
N GLN A 190 15.58 2.30 26.37
CA GLN A 190 16.15 1.18 25.62
C GLN A 190 16.61 1.60 24.20
N ILE A 191 16.07 2.71 23.71
CA ILE A 191 16.41 3.43 22.50
C ILE A 191 16.38 4.92 22.79
N ASP A 192 17.22 5.70 22.10
CA ASP A 192 17.33 7.15 22.31
C ASP A 192 16.30 7.93 21.49
N ALA A 193 15.93 7.40 20.33
CA ALA A 193 14.91 7.92 19.43
C ALA A 193 14.16 6.75 18.77
N ALA A 194 12.97 7.01 18.24
CA ALA A 194 12.13 6.02 17.59
C ALA A 194 11.51 6.57 16.31
N TRP A 195 11.68 5.85 15.21
CA TRP A 195 10.86 6.09 14.02
C TRP A 195 9.56 5.32 14.15
N MET A 196 8.47 6.03 14.08
CA MET A 196 7.13 5.46 14.18
C MET A 196 6.26 5.95 13.03
N VAL A 197 5.22 5.18 12.74
CA VAL A 197 4.15 5.53 11.82
C VAL A 197 2.82 5.56 12.58
N GLU A 198 1.82 6.19 12.00
CA GLU A 198 0.52 6.30 12.62
C GLU A 198 -0.23 4.94 12.68
N PRO A 199 -0.94 4.67 13.78
CA PRO A 199 -1.32 5.56 14.89
C PRO A 199 -0.32 5.57 16.07
N PHE A 200 0.84 4.98 15.93
CA PHE A 200 1.83 4.87 17.01
C PHE A 200 2.53 6.20 17.29
N VAL A 201 2.61 7.11 16.31
CA VAL A 201 3.10 8.49 16.50
C VAL A 201 2.20 9.21 17.50
N THR A 202 0.91 9.35 17.18
CA THR A 202 -0.09 9.99 18.05
C THR A 202 -0.10 9.35 19.45
N TYR A 203 -0.08 8.01 19.54
CA TYR A 203 -0.04 7.33 20.84
C TYR A 203 1.21 7.69 21.66
N ALA A 204 2.38 7.73 21.03
CA ALA A 204 3.63 8.09 21.71
C ALA A 204 3.62 9.56 22.17
N GLU A 205 3.13 10.49 21.36
CA GLU A 205 3.00 11.90 21.70
C GLU A 205 2.05 12.12 22.88
N MET A 206 0.92 11.43 22.91
CA MET A 206 -0.01 11.46 24.06
C MET A 206 0.62 10.95 25.35
N THR A 207 1.67 10.14 25.27
CA THR A 207 2.46 9.69 26.44
C THR A 207 3.66 10.60 26.76
N GLY A 208 3.82 11.69 26.00
CA GLY A 208 4.82 12.74 26.22
C GLY A 208 6.07 12.64 25.34
N ALA A 209 6.14 11.68 24.41
CA ALA A 209 7.19 11.69 23.40
C ALA A 209 7.09 12.98 22.56
N GLN A 210 8.22 13.45 22.04
CA GLN A 210 8.29 14.71 21.31
C GLN A 210 8.77 14.47 19.89
N PRO A 211 8.13 15.08 18.86
CA PRO A 211 8.61 15.00 17.49
C PRO A 211 9.97 15.69 17.37
N LEU A 212 10.91 15.01 16.71
CA LEU A 212 12.23 15.53 16.37
C LEU A 212 12.32 15.90 14.89
N ALA A 213 11.76 15.07 14.02
CA ALA A 213 11.73 15.30 12.59
C ALA A 213 10.57 14.52 11.93
N ASP A 214 9.81 15.19 11.09
CA ASP A 214 8.91 14.56 10.11
C ASP A 214 9.77 13.90 9.02
N THR A 215 9.37 12.74 8.54
CA THR A 215 10.09 12.05 7.48
C THR A 215 9.54 12.35 6.07
N ASP A 216 8.39 13.02 5.94
CA ASP A 216 7.84 13.54 4.68
C ASP A 216 8.48 14.87 4.28
N GLN A 217 9.81 14.88 4.08
CA GLN A 217 10.52 16.11 3.73
C GLN A 217 11.66 15.89 2.73
N GLY A 218 11.98 16.93 1.97
CA GLY A 218 13.12 16.92 1.05
C GLY A 218 13.00 15.80 0.01
N THR A 219 13.96 14.87 0.01
CA THR A 219 14.00 13.77 -0.97
C THR A 219 12.94 12.71 -0.74
N THR A 220 12.35 12.66 0.45
CA THR A 220 11.31 11.70 0.83
C THR A 220 9.89 12.27 0.78
N GLN A 221 9.74 13.54 0.46
CA GLN A 221 8.42 14.17 0.35
C GLN A 221 7.51 13.42 -0.66
N ASN A 222 6.32 13.05 -0.20
CA ASN A 222 5.35 12.24 -0.94
C ASN A 222 5.96 10.94 -1.51
N LEU A 223 6.90 10.31 -0.79
CA LEU A 223 7.54 9.08 -1.25
C LEU A 223 6.55 7.91 -1.15
N PRO A 224 6.42 7.06 -2.19
CA PRO A 224 5.66 5.82 -2.06
C PRO A 224 6.23 4.91 -0.96
N ILE A 225 5.39 4.52 -0.01
CA ILE A 225 5.80 3.74 1.16
C ILE A 225 5.51 2.26 0.98
N ALA A 226 4.25 1.93 0.70
CA ALA A 226 3.79 0.55 0.67
C ALA A 226 2.88 0.27 -0.53
N GLY A 227 2.83 -1.00 -0.90
CA GLY A 227 1.93 -1.51 -1.93
C GLY A 227 1.49 -2.94 -1.64
N TYR A 228 0.47 -3.36 -2.34
CA TYR A 228 -0.03 -4.74 -2.28
C TYR A 228 0.75 -5.59 -3.26
N MET A 229 1.48 -6.55 -2.72
CA MET A 229 2.43 -7.38 -3.45
C MET A 229 1.96 -8.81 -3.55
N VAL A 230 2.23 -9.42 -4.70
CA VAL A 230 2.10 -10.85 -4.95
C VAL A 230 3.40 -11.40 -5.53
N THR A 231 3.61 -12.72 -5.49
CA THR A 231 4.69 -13.31 -6.29
C THR A 231 4.29 -13.34 -7.77
N GLN A 232 5.25 -13.24 -8.66
CA GLN A 232 5.00 -13.33 -10.10
C GLN A 232 4.27 -14.62 -10.48
N SER A 233 4.65 -15.75 -9.88
CA SER A 233 4.01 -17.04 -10.12
C SER A 233 2.56 -17.07 -9.65
N TRP A 234 2.25 -16.39 -8.55
CA TRP A 234 0.87 -16.28 -8.06
C TRP A 234 -0.01 -15.48 -9.04
N GLU A 235 0.47 -14.32 -9.52
CA GLU A 235 -0.29 -13.51 -10.48
C GLU A 235 -0.51 -14.23 -11.81
N GLN A 236 0.52 -14.93 -12.29
CA GLN A 236 0.41 -15.76 -13.51
C GLN A 236 -0.60 -16.91 -13.35
N LYS A 237 -0.70 -17.48 -12.15
CA LYS A 237 -1.62 -18.60 -11.87
C LYS A 237 -3.06 -18.11 -11.65
N TYR A 238 -3.27 -16.91 -11.12
CA TYR A 238 -4.56 -16.38 -10.70
C TYR A 238 -4.84 -14.97 -11.25
N PRO A 239 -4.77 -14.74 -12.58
CA PRO A 239 -4.91 -13.41 -13.16
C PRO A 239 -6.29 -12.79 -12.96
N GLY A 240 -7.37 -13.60 -13.00
CA GLY A 240 -8.73 -13.13 -12.73
C GLY A 240 -8.92 -12.74 -11.26
N THR A 241 -8.37 -13.53 -10.34
CA THR A 241 -8.35 -13.22 -8.91
C THR A 241 -7.58 -11.92 -8.64
N ALA A 242 -6.42 -11.74 -9.27
CA ALA A 242 -5.62 -10.52 -9.17
C ALA A 242 -6.40 -9.29 -9.65
N ALA A 243 -7.12 -9.42 -10.77
CA ALA A 243 -7.95 -8.34 -11.31
C ALA A 243 -9.14 -8.01 -10.38
N ALA A 244 -9.80 -9.02 -9.82
CA ALA A 244 -10.90 -8.87 -8.86
C ALA A 244 -10.41 -8.18 -7.58
N PHE A 245 -9.25 -8.60 -7.05
CA PHE A 245 -8.65 -7.97 -5.88
C PHE A 245 -8.33 -6.48 -6.12
N ARG A 246 -7.73 -6.15 -7.27
CA ARG A 246 -7.44 -4.74 -7.65
C ARG A 246 -8.70 -3.89 -7.70
N ARG A 247 -9.81 -4.40 -8.28
CA ARG A 247 -11.07 -3.65 -8.35
C ARG A 247 -11.65 -3.38 -6.96
N ALA A 248 -11.76 -4.41 -6.15
CA ALA A 248 -12.28 -4.28 -4.78
C ALA A 248 -11.44 -3.32 -3.92
N LEU A 249 -10.12 -3.45 -4.00
CA LEU A 249 -9.20 -2.59 -3.24
C LEU A 249 -9.28 -1.13 -3.69
N ARG A 250 -9.44 -0.87 -5.00
CA ARG A 250 -9.57 0.49 -5.53
C ARG A 250 -10.75 1.25 -4.94
N GLU A 251 -11.88 0.57 -4.67
CA GLU A 251 -13.02 1.18 -3.99
C GLU A 251 -12.66 1.56 -2.54
N GLY A 252 -11.95 0.69 -1.82
CA GLY A 252 -11.43 0.99 -0.49
C GLY A 252 -10.43 2.15 -0.48
N GLN A 253 -9.54 2.17 -1.47
CA GLN A 253 -8.54 3.21 -1.66
C GLN A 253 -9.19 4.57 -1.95
N ALA A 254 -10.23 4.60 -2.80
CA ALA A 254 -10.97 5.81 -3.12
C ALA A 254 -11.68 6.41 -1.87
N ILE A 255 -12.21 5.55 -1.00
CA ILE A 255 -12.79 5.99 0.27
C ILE A 255 -11.69 6.50 1.21
N ALA A 256 -10.59 5.77 1.36
CA ALA A 256 -9.49 6.19 2.24
C ALA A 256 -8.91 7.55 1.81
N ALA A 257 -8.79 7.80 0.50
CA ALA A 257 -8.25 9.03 -0.05
C ALA A 257 -9.16 10.27 0.13
N THR A 258 -10.44 10.10 0.47
CA THR A 258 -11.42 11.21 0.46
C THR A 258 -12.31 11.26 1.71
N ASN A 259 -12.16 10.33 2.64
CA ASN A 259 -13.06 10.19 3.79
C ASN A 259 -12.29 9.79 5.06
N ASP A 260 -11.60 10.76 5.66
CA ASP A 260 -10.83 10.57 6.89
C ASP A 260 -11.65 9.91 8.02
N PRO A 261 -12.93 10.29 8.27
CA PRO A 261 -13.74 9.59 9.27
C PRO A 261 -13.92 8.10 9.02
N ALA A 262 -13.84 7.63 7.77
CA ALA A 262 -13.88 6.20 7.49
C ALA A 262 -12.55 5.51 7.85
N VAL A 263 -11.43 6.21 7.67
CA VAL A 263 -10.10 5.75 8.08
C VAL A 263 -10.01 5.67 9.61
N TYR A 264 -10.42 6.73 10.32
CA TYR A 264 -10.40 6.79 11.79
C TYR A 264 -11.21 5.65 12.43
N ARG A 265 -12.45 5.44 11.98
CA ARG A 265 -13.26 4.28 12.44
C ARG A 265 -12.63 2.93 12.10
N GLY A 266 -11.91 2.86 10.99
CA GLY A 266 -11.12 1.68 10.63
C GLY A 266 -10.01 1.43 11.65
N LEU A 267 -9.20 2.46 11.96
CA LEU A 267 -8.09 2.39 12.90
C LEU A 267 -8.52 1.90 14.27
N GLU A 268 -9.64 2.41 14.81
CA GLU A 268 -10.21 1.91 16.06
C GLU A 268 -10.42 0.38 16.03
N ALA A 269 -10.96 -0.12 14.93
CA ALA A 269 -11.32 -1.53 14.80
C ALA A 269 -10.12 -2.45 14.58
N PHE A 270 -9.21 -2.10 13.66
CA PHE A 270 -8.13 -3.00 13.25
C PHE A 270 -6.81 -2.77 13.99
N ALA A 271 -6.48 -1.51 14.34
CA ALA A 271 -5.31 -1.19 15.14
C ALA A 271 -5.58 -1.30 16.64
N ARG A 272 -6.88 -1.43 17.03
CA ARG A 272 -7.34 -1.55 18.43
C ARG A 272 -6.90 -0.39 19.31
N ILE A 273 -7.00 0.82 18.76
CA ILE A 273 -6.69 2.05 19.46
C ILE A 273 -7.98 2.73 19.93
N PRO A 274 -7.94 3.57 21.00
CA PRO A 274 -9.08 4.38 21.38
C PRO A 274 -9.47 5.40 20.30
N ALA A 275 -10.76 5.74 20.20
CA ALA A 275 -11.24 6.79 19.28
C ALA A 275 -10.49 8.11 19.47
N SER A 276 -10.18 8.47 20.72
CA SER A 276 -9.42 9.69 21.04
C SER A 276 -8.00 9.73 20.48
N VAL A 277 -7.43 8.57 20.13
CA VAL A 277 -6.17 8.47 19.40
C VAL A 277 -6.44 8.51 17.90
N ALA A 278 -7.43 7.72 17.43
CA ALA A 278 -7.75 7.63 16.00
C ALA A 278 -8.08 9.00 15.39
N ASP A 279 -8.89 9.82 16.07
CA ASP A 279 -9.33 11.14 15.60
C ASP A 279 -8.19 12.18 15.50
N LEU A 280 -7.04 11.92 16.14
CA LEU A 280 -5.86 12.79 16.11
C LEU A 280 -4.78 12.28 15.15
N THR A 281 -4.96 11.08 14.61
CA THR A 281 -3.99 10.43 13.73
C THR A 281 -3.79 11.23 12.44
N ALA A 282 -2.56 11.58 12.12
CA ALA A 282 -2.20 12.08 10.79
C ALA A 282 -2.31 10.94 9.76
N LEU A 283 -2.77 11.25 8.56
CA LEU A 283 -3.04 10.20 7.58
C LEU A 283 -2.04 10.24 6.43
N PRO A 284 -1.52 9.06 6.00
CA PRO A 284 -0.75 8.96 4.78
C PRO A 284 -1.62 9.27 3.55
N SER A 285 -1.00 9.52 2.43
CA SER A 285 -1.71 9.58 1.16
C SER A 285 -2.08 8.19 0.67
N TYR A 286 -3.27 8.06 0.06
CA TYR A 286 -3.79 6.81 -0.51
C TYR A 286 -3.91 6.91 -2.03
N PRO A 287 -2.83 6.68 -2.80
CA PRO A 287 -2.82 6.81 -4.25
C PRO A 287 -3.68 5.75 -4.93
N LEU A 288 -4.43 6.12 -5.98
CA LEU A 288 -5.29 5.20 -6.73
C LEU A 288 -4.53 4.42 -7.81
N THR A 289 -3.35 4.87 -8.17
CA THR A 289 -2.49 4.29 -9.23
C THR A 289 -1.04 4.27 -8.79
N SER A 290 -0.31 3.24 -9.23
CA SER A 290 1.15 3.18 -9.04
C SER A 290 1.82 4.01 -10.14
N ASP A 291 2.46 5.12 -9.78
CA ASP A 291 3.28 5.90 -10.70
C ASP A 291 4.70 5.33 -10.78
N PRO A 292 5.14 4.85 -11.95
CA PRO A 292 6.48 4.24 -12.09
C PRO A 292 7.64 5.19 -11.74
N ARG A 293 7.47 6.49 -11.97
CA ARG A 293 8.52 7.48 -11.67
C ARG A 293 8.66 7.69 -10.17
N SER A 294 7.54 7.82 -9.46
CA SER A 294 7.54 7.95 -8.01
C SER A 294 8.09 6.68 -7.34
N LEU A 295 7.73 5.50 -7.83
CA LEU A 295 8.28 4.24 -7.33
C LEU A 295 9.79 4.12 -7.62
N GLN A 296 10.28 4.60 -8.78
CA GLN A 296 11.70 4.58 -9.09
C GLN A 296 12.51 5.43 -8.09
N ARG A 297 11.95 6.54 -7.58
CA ARG A 297 12.61 7.35 -6.53
C ARG A 297 12.98 6.52 -5.30
N VAL A 298 12.15 5.55 -4.90
CA VAL A 298 12.46 4.66 -3.78
C VAL A 298 13.75 3.88 -4.06
N ALA A 299 13.84 3.25 -5.23
CA ALA A 299 15.03 2.48 -5.61
C ALA A 299 16.28 3.37 -5.78
N ASP A 300 16.11 4.58 -6.30
CA ASP A 300 17.19 5.54 -6.48
C ASP A 300 17.74 6.03 -5.12
N LEU A 301 16.87 6.29 -4.14
CA LEU A 301 17.26 6.61 -2.78
C LEU A 301 17.95 5.43 -2.07
N MET A 302 17.48 4.20 -2.32
CA MET A 302 18.15 3.00 -1.79
C MET A 302 19.58 2.86 -2.33
N LEU A 303 19.81 3.19 -3.61
CA LEU A 303 21.14 3.23 -4.20
C LEU A 303 21.98 4.37 -3.62
N LEU A 304 21.40 5.57 -3.52
CA LEU A 304 22.06 6.76 -2.96
C LEU A 304 22.54 6.53 -1.52
N TYR A 305 21.75 5.81 -0.73
CA TYR A 305 22.05 5.52 0.69
C TYR A 305 22.71 4.15 0.90
N ASN A 306 23.26 3.55 -0.15
CA ASN A 306 24.01 2.28 -0.11
C ASN A 306 23.22 1.10 0.49
N MET A 307 21.89 1.12 0.38
CA MET A 307 21.03 -0.02 0.76
C MET A 307 21.05 -1.13 -0.29
N VAL A 308 21.38 -0.78 -1.53
CA VAL A 308 21.66 -1.68 -2.66
C VAL A 308 22.96 -1.27 -3.33
N ASN A 309 23.64 -2.24 -3.97
CA ASN A 309 24.96 -2.01 -4.59
C ASN A 309 24.87 -1.66 -6.09
N HIS A 310 23.68 -1.74 -6.67
CA HIS A 310 23.44 -1.47 -8.09
C HIS A 310 22.02 -0.91 -8.28
N SER A 311 21.79 -0.23 -9.40
CA SER A 311 20.49 0.29 -9.73
C SER A 311 19.44 -0.82 -9.89
N PHE A 312 18.25 -0.57 -9.41
CA PHE A 312 17.10 -1.46 -9.53
C PHE A 312 15.99 -0.78 -10.33
N GLY A 313 15.57 -1.41 -11.42
CA GLY A 313 14.46 -0.89 -12.23
C GLY A 313 13.12 -1.39 -11.72
N VAL A 314 12.33 -0.53 -11.05
CA VAL A 314 11.02 -0.92 -10.49
C VAL A 314 10.00 -1.34 -11.55
N GLY A 315 10.20 -0.97 -12.82
CA GLY A 315 9.32 -1.37 -13.92
C GLY A 315 9.16 -2.88 -14.08
N GLN A 316 10.12 -3.68 -13.62
CA GLN A 316 10.01 -5.13 -13.62
C GLN A 316 8.96 -5.65 -12.61
N MET A 317 8.65 -4.87 -11.56
CA MET A 317 7.62 -5.21 -10.57
C MET A 317 6.21 -4.74 -10.98
N LEU A 318 6.10 -3.91 -12.01
CA LEU A 318 4.83 -3.32 -12.49
C LEU A 318 4.24 -4.04 -13.71
N ARG A 319 4.96 -5.00 -14.31
CA ARG A 319 4.58 -5.69 -15.56
C ARG A 319 3.80 -6.95 -15.30
#